data_2a5088c73596ad5a1321bc2872088e3c
#
_entry.id   2a5088c73596ad5a1321bc2872088e3c
#
_cell.length_a   1.000
_cell.length_b   1.000
_cell.length_c   1.000
_cell.angle_alpha   90.00
_cell.angle_beta   90.00
_cell.angle_gamma   90.00
#
_symmetry.space_group_name_H-M   'P 1'
#
loop_
_entity.id
_entity.type
_entity.pdbx_description
1 polymer ?
#
loop_
_entity_poly.entity_id
_entity_poly.type
_entity_poly.pdbx_seq_one_letter_code
_entity_poly.pdbx_strand_id
1 'polypeptide(L)'
;MIHISQDGSGDFTSIQEALNSLPPDNDSEVILFLHNGTYRERVTVTVPYVTFLGESMENTCLTYDLYAQMPSADVGKLGTFRTYSCIVDTHDFTARNMTFENSAGPGTKVGQALALYVDGDRIQFDHCRLLGNQDTLFTGPLPPKEIEPNGFIGPKQNSPRLNGRHYYHDCYIAGD
;
A
#
# COMPACT_ATOMS: atom_id res chain seq x y z
N MET A 1 12.06 5.83 -16.85
CA MET A 1 11.23 6.55 -15.86
C MET A 1 9.90 6.83 -16.52
N ILE A 2 8.82 6.58 -15.79
CA ILE A 2 7.43 6.81 -16.23
C ILE A 2 6.86 7.91 -15.34
N HIS A 3 6.25 8.92 -15.93
CA HIS A 3 5.67 10.04 -15.21
C HIS A 3 4.17 9.84 -14.98
N ILE A 4 3.73 10.01 -13.73
CA ILE A 4 2.33 9.91 -13.34
C ILE A 4 1.88 11.28 -12.84
N SER A 5 0.87 11.87 -13.48
CA SER A 5 0.34 13.17 -13.14
C SER A 5 -1.18 13.22 -13.35
N GLN A 6 -1.92 13.62 -12.31
CA GLN A 6 -3.40 13.62 -12.34
C GLN A 6 -3.99 14.64 -13.32
N ASP A 7 -3.23 15.65 -13.72
CA ASP A 7 -3.64 16.66 -14.71
C ASP A 7 -3.48 16.22 -16.17
N GLY A 8 -2.97 14.99 -16.38
CA GLY A 8 -2.76 14.41 -17.71
C GLY A 8 -1.47 14.85 -18.40
N SER A 9 -0.58 15.55 -17.71
CA SER A 9 0.72 15.97 -18.27
C SER A 9 1.77 14.85 -18.26
N GLY A 10 1.53 13.76 -17.52
CA GLY A 10 2.39 12.59 -17.47
C GLY A 10 2.03 11.52 -18.49
N ASP A 11 2.72 10.39 -18.43
CA ASP A 11 2.46 9.21 -19.24
C ASP A 11 1.15 8.51 -18.80
N PHE A 12 0.82 8.60 -17.50
CA PHE A 12 -0.40 8.05 -16.88
C PHE A 12 -1.00 9.04 -15.89
N THR A 13 -2.29 8.89 -15.63
CA THR A 13 -2.99 9.64 -14.57
C THR A 13 -3.21 8.82 -13.30
N SER A 14 -3.01 7.49 -13.36
CA SER A 14 -3.22 6.52 -12.28
C SER A 14 -1.95 5.70 -12.04
N ILE A 15 -1.64 5.48 -10.76
CA ILE A 15 -0.52 4.63 -10.33
C ILE A 15 -0.77 3.18 -10.74
N GLN A 16 -2.01 2.69 -10.55
CA GLN A 16 -2.35 1.31 -10.89
C GLN A 16 -2.28 1.05 -12.39
N GLU A 17 -2.69 2.01 -13.22
CA GLU A 17 -2.57 1.88 -14.68
C GLU A 17 -1.10 1.81 -15.13
N ALA A 18 -0.24 2.64 -14.55
CA ALA A 18 1.20 2.58 -14.82
C ALA A 18 1.80 1.22 -14.43
N LEU A 19 1.45 0.69 -13.25
CA LEU A 19 1.88 -0.66 -12.83
C LEU A 19 1.37 -1.75 -13.78
N ASN A 20 0.12 -1.67 -14.21
CA ASN A 20 -0.50 -2.65 -15.11
C ASN A 20 0.11 -2.64 -16.53
N SER A 21 0.83 -1.57 -16.90
CA SER A 21 1.54 -1.48 -18.18
C SER A 21 2.89 -2.20 -18.17
N LEU A 22 3.39 -2.58 -16.98
CA LEU A 22 4.67 -3.25 -16.82
C LEU A 22 4.52 -4.78 -16.98
N PRO A 23 5.54 -5.48 -17.48
CA PRO A 23 5.52 -6.93 -17.50
C PRO A 23 5.49 -7.50 -16.07
N PRO A 24 4.70 -8.53 -15.78
CA PRO A 24 4.60 -9.10 -14.44
C PRO A 24 5.89 -9.76 -13.95
N ASP A 25 6.75 -10.17 -14.86
CA ASP A 25 8.08 -10.75 -14.64
C ASP A 25 9.21 -9.75 -14.89
N ASN A 26 8.95 -8.47 -14.64
CA ASN A 26 9.95 -7.41 -14.77
C ASN A 26 11.22 -7.76 -13.96
N ASP A 27 12.39 -7.60 -14.58
CA ASP A 27 13.69 -7.97 -14.02
C ASP A 27 14.68 -6.79 -13.88
N SER A 28 14.21 -5.58 -14.16
CA SER A 28 15.02 -4.38 -14.17
C SER A 28 14.29 -3.21 -13.50
N GLU A 29 15.05 -2.28 -12.93
CA GLU A 29 14.48 -1.14 -12.22
C GLU A 29 13.62 -0.26 -13.12
N VAL A 30 12.37 -0.05 -12.70
CA VAL A 30 11.44 0.91 -13.29
C VAL A 30 11.08 1.96 -12.24
N ILE A 31 11.35 3.22 -12.57
CA ILE A 31 10.97 4.35 -11.71
C ILE A 31 9.64 4.92 -12.20
N LEU A 32 8.64 4.89 -11.31
CA LEU A 32 7.39 5.62 -11.46
C LEU A 32 7.54 6.94 -10.70
N PHE A 33 7.68 8.04 -11.43
CA PHE A 33 7.76 9.37 -10.84
C PHE A 33 6.36 9.95 -10.69
N LEU A 34 5.95 10.16 -9.44
CA LEU A 34 4.63 10.68 -9.09
C LEU A 34 4.71 12.18 -8.87
N HIS A 35 4.08 12.95 -9.73
CA HIS A 35 3.94 14.40 -9.53
C HIS A 35 3.06 14.70 -8.31
N ASN A 36 3.21 15.90 -7.74
CA ASN A 36 2.41 16.33 -6.60
C ASN A 36 0.91 16.19 -6.90
N GLY A 37 0.19 15.59 -5.98
CA GLY A 37 -1.24 15.31 -6.11
C GLY A 37 -1.74 14.33 -5.07
N THR A 38 -3.05 14.23 -4.93
CA THR A 38 -3.72 13.26 -4.08
C THR A 38 -4.29 12.14 -4.94
N TYR A 39 -3.57 11.06 -5.04
CA TYR A 39 -3.95 9.85 -5.78
C TYR A 39 -4.91 9.02 -4.94
N ARG A 40 -6.21 9.22 -5.19
CA ARG A 40 -7.25 8.46 -4.50
C ARG A 40 -7.46 7.13 -5.22
N GLU A 41 -6.57 6.21 -4.96
CA GLU A 41 -6.52 4.89 -5.57
C GLU A 41 -6.28 3.81 -4.52
N ARG A 42 -6.72 2.60 -4.82
CA ARG A 42 -6.33 1.40 -4.10
C ARG A 42 -5.33 0.64 -4.94
N VAL A 43 -4.06 0.68 -4.52
CA VAL A 43 -2.95 0.20 -5.35
C VAL A 43 -2.46 -1.16 -4.87
N THR A 44 -2.26 -2.07 -5.85
CA THR A 44 -1.65 -3.38 -5.63
C THR A 44 -0.35 -3.47 -6.44
N VAL A 45 0.78 -3.57 -5.74
CA VAL A 45 2.11 -3.69 -6.34
C VAL A 45 2.51 -5.17 -6.32
N THR A 46 2.48 -5.81 -7.50
CA THR A 46 2.92 -7.21 -7.69
C THR A 46 4.12 -7.32 -8.62
N VAL A 47 4.47 -6.21 -9.29
CA VAL A 47 5.60 -6.16 -10.22
C VAL A 47 6.89 -5.88 -9.44
N PRO A 48 7.95 -6.69 -9.61
CA PRO A 48 9.23 -6.48 -8.93
C PRO A 48 10.06 -5.36 -9.58
N TYR A 49 11.11 -4.91 -8.85
CA TYR A 49 12.04 -3.87 -9.27
C TYR A 49 11.38 -2.54 -9.62
N VAL A 50 10.33 -2.17 -8.89
CA VAL A 50 9.62 -0.91 -9.07
C VAL A 50 10.01 0.08 -7.97
N THR A 51 10.32 1.30 -8.36
CA THR A 51 10.53 2.43 -7.45
C THR A 51 9.41 3.46 -7.64
N PHE A 52 8.67 3.73 -6.56
CA PHE A 52 7.81 4.93 -6.48
C PHE A 52 8.66 6.09 -6.00
N LEU A 53 8.75 7.15 -6.80
CA LEU A 53 9.46 8.37 -6.46
C LEU A 53 8.47 9.54 -6.48
N GLY A 54 8.07 10.01 -5.29
CA GLY A 54 7.23 11.20 -5.17
C GLY A 54 8.01 12.49 -5.43
N GLU A 55 7.36 13.46 -6.02
CA GLU A 55 7.93 14.79 -6.24
C GLU A 55 8.21 15.51 -4.91
N SER A 56 7.30 15.36 -3.91
CA SER A 56 7.54 15.80 -2.53
C SER A 56 6.78 14.93 -1.53
N MET A 57 7.38 14.69 -0.37
CA MET A 57 6.83 13.82 0.66
C MET A 57 5.43 14.27 1.12
N GLU A 58 5.22 15.57 1.30
CA GLU A 58 3.98 16.14 1.83
C GLU A 58 2.86 16.25 0.79
N ASN A 59 3.21 16.45 -0.48
CA ASN A 59 2.21 16.79 -1.51
C ASN A 59 1.98 15.66 -2.52
N THR A 60 2.77 14.57 -2.47
CA THR A 60 2.52 13.36 -3.25
C THR A 60 1.90 12.31 -2.33
N CYS A 61 0.58 12.19 -2.38
CA CYS A 61 -0.16 11.34 -1.44
C CYS A 61 -0.99 10.27 -2.17
N LEU A 62 -0.71 9.00 -1.85
CA LEU A 62 -1.58 7.87 -2.20
C LEU A 62 -2.52 7.60 -1.04
N THR A 63 -3.81 7.74 -1.23
CA THR A 63 -4.83 7.60 -0.19
C THR A 63 -6.04 6.79 -0.63
N TYR A 64 -6.64 6.06 0.31
CA TYR A 64 -7.98 5.47 0.19
C TYR A 64 -8.67 5.46 1.55
N ASP A 65 -9.91 4.94 1.63
CA ASP A 65 -10.73 5.06 2.84
C ASP A 65 -11.53 3.81 3.20
N LEU A 66 -11.06 2.63 2.82
CA LEU A 66 -11.66 1.37 3.28
C LEU A 66 -11.30 1.09 4.75
N TYR A 67 -12.22 0.48 5.49
CA TYR A 67 -12.06 0.18 6.92
C TYR A 67 -12.69 -1.15 7.29
N ALA A 68 -12.20 -1.76 8.38
CA ALA A 68 -12.52 -3.14 8.73
C ALA A 68 -14.02 -3.38 9.03
N GLN A 69 -14.70 -2.40 9.64
CA GLN A 69 -16.11 -2.53 9.98
C GLN A 69 -17.06 -2.21 8.82
N MET A 70 -16.54 -1.80 7.66
CA MET A 70 -17.36 -1.55 6.47
C MET A 70 -18.18 -2.79 6.12
N PRO A 71 -19.49 -2.66 5.83
CA PRO A 71 -20.31 -3.79 5.41
C PRO A 71 -19.77 -4.50 4.18
N SER A 72 -19.78 -5.83 4.21
CA SER A 72 -19.36 -6.68 3.09
C SER A 72 -20.35 -7.81 2.89
N ALA A 73 -20.73 -8.07 1.66
CA ALA A 73 -21.76 -9.03 1.31
C ALA A 73 -21.34 -10.50 1.56
N ASP A 74 -20.03 -10.79 1.55
CA ASP A 74 -19.50 -12.14 1.68
C ASP A 74 -19.44 -12.64 3.14
N VAL A 75 -18.95 -11.80 4.06
CA VAL A 75 -18.72 -12.21 5.47
C VAL A 75 -19.24 -11.18 6.49
N GLY A 76 -20.09 -10.26 6.07
CA GLY A 76 -20.72 -9.24 6.93
C GLY A 76 -19.88 -7.99 7.12
N LYS A 77 -18.56 -8.08 7.28
CA LYS A 77 -17.63 -6.96 7.40
C LYS A 77 -16.44 -7.15 6.47
N LEU A 78 -15.85 -6.03 6.03
CA LEU A 78 -14.70 -6.06 5.12
C LEU A 78 -13.49 -6.78 5.74
N GLY A 79 -13.22 -6.53 7.03
CA GLY A 79 -12.06 -7.09 7.72
C GLY A 79 -10.76 -6.33 7.41
N THR A 80 -9.79 -6.46 8.32
CA THR A 80 -8.55 -5.66 8.32
C THR A 80 -7.76 -5.75 7.01
N PHE A 81 -7.53 -6.96 6.51
CA PHE A 81 -6.59 -7.21 5.42
C PHE A 81 -7.12 -6.88 4.02
N ARG A 82 -8.32 -6.32 3.93
CA ARG A 82 -8.90 -5.78 2.70
C ARG A 82 -8.98 -4.25 2.68
N THR A 83 -8.48 -3.57 3.73
CA THR A 83 -8.65 -2.12 3.90
C THR A 83 -7.53 -1.26 3.33
N TYR A 84 -6.42 -1.84 2.91
CA TYR A 84 -5.22 -1.12 2.50
C TYR A 84 -5.47 -0.10 1.37
N SER A 85 -4.80 1.03 1.48
CA SER A 85 -4.66 1.97 0.35
C SER A 85 -3.61 1.44 -0.62
N CYS A 86 -2.48 0.92 -0.11
CA CYS A 86 -1.47 0.26 -0.92
C CYS A 86 -1.08 -1.09 -0.32
N ILE A 87 -1.02 -2.14 -1.15
CA ILE A 87 -0.35 -3.40 -0.80
C ILE A 87 0.90 -3.58 -1.66
N VAL A 88 2.00 -3.95 -1.02
CA VAL A 88 3.25 -4.35 -1.68
C VAL A 88 3.43 -5.85 -1.50
N ASP A 89 3.10 -6.61 -2.55
CA ASP A 89 3.16 -8.08 -2.61
C ASP A 89 4.14 -8.51 -3.70
N THR A 90 5.39 -8.13 -3.52
CA THR A 90 6.46 -8.38 -4.49
C THR A 90 7.82 -8.35 -3.81
N HIS A 91 8.90 -8.38 -4.58
CA HIS A 91 10.26 -8.19 -4.09
C HIS A 91 10.95 -7.00 -4.79
N ASP A 92 12.03 -6.49 -4.18
CA ASP A 92 12.84 -5.40 -4.72
C ASP A 92 12.00 -4.15 -5.08
N PHE A 93 11.13 -3.74 -4.13
CA PHE A 93 10.34 -2.54 -4.25
C PHE A 93 10.93 -1.42 -3.37
N THR A 94 10.90 -0.21 -3.88
CA THR A 94 11.29 1.00 -3.14
C THR A 94 10.21 2.07 -3.27
N ALA A 95 9.92 2.77 -2.18
CA ALA A 95 9.15 4.02 -2.21
C ALA A 95 9.97 5.13 -1.58
N ARG A 96 9.98 6.31 -2.21
CA ARG A 96 10.70 7.48 -1.72
C ARG A 96 9.88 8.75 -1.86
N ASN A 97 10.03 9.62 -0.84
CA ASN A 97 9.58 11.00 -0.89
C ASN A 97 8.07 11.14 -1.17
N MET A 98 7.23 10.33 -0.50
CA MET A 98 5.77 10.36 -0.67
C MET A 98 5.02 9.97 0.60
N THR A 99 3.71 10.20 0.58
CA THR A 99 2.79 9.83 1.65
C THR A 99 1.88 8.67 1.23
N PHE A 100 1.73 7.69 2.11
CA PHE A 100 0.69 6.67 2.07
C PHE A 100 -0.30 6.95 3.20
N GLU A 101 -1.57 7.03 2.87
CA GLU A 101 -2.60 7.38 3.84
C GLU A 101 -3.80 6.43 3.76
N ASN A 102 -4.41 6.12 4.91
CA ASN A 102 -5.79 5.67 4.94
C ASN A 102 -6.63 6.73 5.65
N SER A 103 -7.56 7.34 4.93
CA SER A 103 -8.35 8.47 5.38
C SER A 103 -9.73 8.08 5.97
N ALA A 104 -9.94 6.81 6.33
CA ALA A 104 -11.22 6.32 6.86
C ALA A 104 -11.64 6.97 8.20
N GLY A 105 -10.67 7.44 8.98
CA GLY A 105 -10.92 8.10 10.25
C GLY A 105 -10.58 7.27 11.49
N PRO A 106 -10.98 7.71 12.69
CA PRO A 106 -10.54 7.14 13.95
C PRO A 106 -11.03 5.70 14.16
N GLY A 107 -10.13 4.82 14.63
CA GLY A 107 -10.39 3.41 14.86
C GLY A 107 -11.58 3.11 15.78
N THR A 108 -11.87 3.99 16.73
CA THR A 108 -13.05 3.90 17.61
C THR A 108 -14.39 3.91 16.84
N LYS A 109 -14.39 4.42 15.60
CA LYS A 109 -15.59 4.47 14.74
C LYS A 109 -15.54 3.44 13.60
N VAL A 110 -14.36 3.23 13.02
CA VAL A 110 -14.22 2.44 11.78
C VAL A 110 -13.49 1.12 11.99
N GLY A 111 -12.78 0.95 13.11
CA GLY A 111 -11.87 -0.18 13.34
C GLY A 111 -10.56 0.00 12.58
N GLN A 112 -9.92 -1.10 12.25
CA GLN A 112 -8.64 -1.14 11.54
C GLN A 112 -8.79 -0.60 10.12
N ALA A 113 -7.76 0.14 9.66
CA ALA A 113 -7.76 0.77 8.34
C ALA A 113 -6.31 0.98 7.86
N LEU A 114 -5.80 0.03 7.08
CA LEU A 114 -4.40 0.02 6.64
C LEU A 114 -4.14 1.12 5.59
N ALA A 115 -3.16 1.98 5.85
CA ALA A 115 -2.58 2.80 4.81
C ALA A 115 -1.66 1.94 3.92
N LEU A 116 -0.85 1.08 4.56
CA LEU A 116 0.14 0.27 3.87
C LEU A 116 0.15 -1.17 4.40
N TYR A 117 0.08 -2.13 3.49
CA TYR A 117 0.26 -3.55 3.73
C TYR A 117 1.50 -4.03 2.98
N VAL A 118 2.52 -4.51 3.69
CA VAL A 118 3.77 -4.97 3.08
C VAL A 118 3.96 -6.46 3.35
N ASP A 119 3.98 -7.27 2.30
CA ASP A 119 4.17 -8.73 2.40
C ASP A 119 5.00 -9.24 1.21
N GLY A 120 6.27 -8.87 1.22
CA GLY A 120 7.24 -9.21 0.19
C GLY A 120 8.65 -9.25 0.76
N ASP A 121 9.68 -9.25 -0.09
CA ASP A 121 11.08 -9.29 0.34
C ASP A 121 11.91 -8.16 -0.30
N ARG A 122 12.89 -7.63 0.43
CA ARG A 122 13.75 -6.50 0.02
C ARG A 122 12.93 -5.26 -0.35
N ILE A 123 12.05 -4.86 0.57
CA ILE A 123 11.17 -3.71 0.42
C ILE A 123 11.75 -2.52 1.22
N GLN A 124 11.80 -1.35 0.59
CA GLN A 124 12.37 -0.16 1.22
C GLN A 124 11.41 1.03 1.14
N PHE A 125 11.31 1.75 2.25
CA PHE A 125 10.64 3.05 2.34
C PHE A 125 11.65 4.06 2.87
N ASP A 126 11.88 5.12 2.11
CA ASP A 126 12.86 6.14 2.44
C ASP A 126 12.21 7.53 2.34
N HIS A 127 12.28 8.30 3.41
CA HIS A 127 11.68 9.63 3.45
C HIS A 127 10.18 9.61 3.08
N CYS A 128 9.41 8.73 3.76
CA CYS A 128 7.98 8.55 3.51
C CYS A 128 7.15 8.86 4.75
N ARG A 129 5.89 9.26 4.54
CA ARG A 129 4.89 9.38 5.61
C ARG A 129 3.88 8.24 5.46
N LEU A 130 3.59 7.56 6.57
CA LEU A 130 2.52 6.56 6.67
C LEU A 130 1.47 7.13 7.64
N LEU A 131 0.33 7.52 7.11
CA LEU A 131 -0.71 8.23 7.86
C LEU A 131 -1.98 7.39 7.96
N GLY A 132 -2.49 7.28 9.16
CA GLY A 132 -3.74 6.58 9.44
C GLY A 132 -4.15 6.76 10.89
N ASN A 133 -4.98 5.85 11.35
CA ASN A 133 -5.39 5.74 12.74
C ASN A 133 -5.09 4.31 13.21
N GLN A 134 -6.09 3.48 13.47
CA GLN A 134 -5.85 2.12 13.93
C GLN A 134 -5.27 1.23 12.80
N ASP A 135 -4.13 0.58 13.07
CA ASP A 135 -3.44 -0.34 12.16
C ASP A 135 -2.96 0.35 10.86
N THR A 136 -2.27 1.49 10.97
CA THR A 136 -1.78 2.24 9.79
C THR A 136 -0.85 1.41 8.90
N LEU A 137 0.04 0.60 9.49
CA LEU A 137 1.02 -0.24 8.81
C LEU A 137 0.90 -1.69 9.25
N PHE A 138 0.77 -2.60 8.31
CA PHE A 138 0.93 -4.03 8.54
C PHE A 138 2.12 -4.57 7.75
N THR A 139 2.99 -5.33 8.44
CA THR A 139 4.13 -6.03 7.84
C THR A 139 3.92 -7.53 7.93
N GLY A 140 3.82 -8.20 6.78
CA GLY A 140 3.64 -9.64 6.67
C GLY A 140 4.85 -10.47 7.14
N PRO A 141 4.73 -11.79 7.12
CA PRO A 141 3.54 -12.52 6.69
C PRO A 141 2.41 -12.54 7.75
N LEU A 142 1.22 -12.93 7.33
CA LEU A 142 0.13 -13.25 8.27
C LEU A 142 0.57 -14.37 9.24
N PRO A 143 0.07 -14.38 10.48
CA PRO A 143 0.32 -15.49 11.42
C PRO A 143 -0.09 -16.85 10.83
N PRO A 144 0.45 -17.97 11.36
CA PRO A 144 0.14 -19.30 10.85
C PRO A 144 -1.33 -19.71 10.99
N LYS A 145 -2.04 -19.14 11.97
CA LYS A 145 -3.45 -19.45 12.26
C LYS A 145 -4.25 -18.21 12.56
N GLU A 146 -5.49 -18.18 12.09
CA GLU A 146 -6.48 -17.19 12.49
C GLU A 146 -6.82 -17.32 13.99
N ILE A 147 -7.04 -16.18 14.64
CA ILE A 147 -7.58 -16.12 16.01
C ILE A 147 -9.11 -16.14 15.92
N GLU A 148 -9.68 -15.34 15.02
CA GLU A 148 -11.11 -15.25 14.77
C GLU A 148 -11.45 -15.88 13.41
N PRO A 149 -12.59 -16.58 13.25
CA PRO A 149 -13.02 -17.08 11.95
C PRO A 149 -13.10 -15.97 10.91
N ASN A 150 -12.52 -16.22 9.75
CA ASN A 150 -12.42 -15.25 8.64
C ASN A 150 -11.57 -14.00 8.94
N GLY A 151 -10.75 -14.03 10.00
CA GLY A 151 -9.90 -12.91 10.39
C GLY A 151 -8.85 -12.53 9.35
N PHE A 152 -8.43 -13.48 8.49
CA PHE A 152 -7.41 -13.27 7.47
C PHE A 152 -7.96 -13.06 6.07
N ILE A 153 -9.27 -12.91 5.90
CA ILE A 153 -9.84 -12.67 4.57
C ILE A 153 -9.16 -11.46 3.92
N GLY A 154 -8.52 -11.72 2.78
CA GLY A 154 -7.75 -10.73 2.05
C GLY A 154 -6.83 -11.37 1.03
N PRO A 155 -6.02 -10.57 0.31
CA PRO A 155 -5.20 -11.06 -0.80
C PRO A 155 -4.16 -12.12 -0.38
N LYS A 156 -3.74 -12.12 0.88
CA LYS A 156 -2.67 -13.00 1.38
C LYS A 156 -3.17 -14.16 2.25
N GLN A 157 -4.49 -14.35 2.43
CA GLN A 157 -5.02 -15.38 3.36
C GLN A 157 -4.51 -16.78 3.07
N ASN A 158 -4.33 -17.16 1.82
CA ASN A 158 -3.86 -18.48 1.39
C ASN A 158 -2.39 -18.49 0.91
N SER A 159 -1.67 -17.38 1.06
CA SER A 159 -0.28 -17.28 0.64
C SER A 159 0.66 -18.02 1.60
N PRO A 160 1.81 -18.53 1.13
CA PRO A 160 2.84 -19.05 2.01
C PRO A 160 3.30 -17.99 3.04
N ARG A 161 3.58 -18.45 4.26
CA ARG A 161 4.05 -17.57 5.36
C ARG A 161 5.58 -17.44 5.28
N LEU A 162 6.04 -16.61 4.34
CA LEU A 162 7.46 -16.38 4.10
C LEU A 162 7.88 -15.05 4.73
N ASN A 163 8.95 -15.09 5.54
CA ASN A 163 9.51 -13.87 6.11
C ASN A 163 10.15 -13.01 5.03
N GLY A 164 9.86 -11.72 5.06
CA GLY A 164 10.46 -10.71 4.20
C GLY A 164 11.36 -9.75 4.96
N ARG A 165 12.20 -9.03 4.22
CA ARG A 165 13.06 -7.97 4.74
C ARG A 165 12.47 -6.63 4.34
N HIS A 166 12.11 -5.83 5.35
CA HIS A 166 11.54 -4.51 5.16
C HIS A 166 12.42 -3.48 5.86
N TYR A 167 12.70 -2.37 5.20
CA TYR A 167 13.55 -1.31 5.72
C TYR A 167 12.81 0.03 5.62
N TYR A 168 12.74 0.73 6.73
CA TYR A 168 12.13 2.05 6.84
C TYR A 168 13.19 3.03 7.32
N HIS A 169 13.51 4.03 6.51
CA HIS A 169 14.50 5.04 6.80
C HIS A 169 13.90 6.43 6.68
N ASP A 170 14.15 7.27 7.67
CA ASP A 170 13.65 8.66 7.72
C ASP A 170 12.14 8.76 7.44
N CYS A 171 11.37 7.83 8.03
CA CYS A 171 9.93 7.75 7.85
C CYS A 171 9.17 8.30 9.05
N TYR A 172 8.06 8.97 8.78
CA TYR A 172 7.08 9.36 9.79
C TYR A 172 5.89 8.40 9.74
N ILE A 173 5.62 7.71 10.85
CA ILE A 173 4.50 6.76 10.96
C ILE A 173 3.57 7.26 12.05
N ALA A 174 2.31 7.52 11.70
CA ALA A 174 1.27 7.99 12.62
C ALA A 174 0.09 7.04 12.63
N GLY A 175 -0.42 6.79 13.84
CA GLY A 175 -1.57 5.94 14.09
C GLY A 175 -1.67 5.56 15.56
N ASP A 176 -2.68 4.73 15.89
CA ASP A 176 -2.95 4.18 17.23
C ASP A 176 -3.20 2.67 17.19
#